data_8b1b548b02de86cc7b168258f2928da4
#
_entry.id   8b1b548b02de86cc7b168258f2928da4
#
_cell.length_a   1.000
_cell.length_b   1.000
_cell.length_c   1.000
_cell.angle_alpha   90.00
_cell.angle_beta   90.00
_cell.angle_gamma   90.00
#
_symmetry.space_group_name_H-M   'P 1'
#
loop_
_entity.id
_entity.type
_entity.pdbx_description
1 polymer ?
#
loop_
_entity_poly.entity_id
_entity_poly.type
_entity_poly.pdbx_seq_one_letter_code
_entity_poly.pdbx_strand_id
1 'polypeptide(L)'
;MIRQATKEDAAAVISLMYTAIGGIVHTLAGTDDVEDALQVLEQFFQEKGNRISFENVLVLEEDQRVIAFMLAYHGSRAAELDRPFLERLAAIGSTTQTIEREAREDEYYLDSIAVHSDYQGRGIGTELLRLFQQQARELGHHKIMLLVDQENASAKQLYVKQGYNEDGVVQVSGHLFYRMIKRLDQVH
;
A
#
# COMPACT_ATOMS: atom_id res chain seq x y z
N MET A 1 -1.63 -11.38 -16.13
CA MET A 1 -3.08 -11.36 -15.74
C MET A 1 -3.22 -10.66 -14.40
N ILE A 2 -4.24 -9.78 -14.26
CA ILE A 2 -4.50 -9.11 -12.98
C ILE A 2 -5.60 -9.88 -12.24
N ARG A 3 -5.39 -10.13 -10.95
CA ARG A 3 -6.33 -10.86 -10.10
C ARG A 3 -6.25 -10.41 -8.64
N GLN A 4 -7.25 -10.77 -7.86
CA GLN A 4 -7.19 -10.70 -6.41
C GLN A 4 -6.06 -11.58 -5.88
N ALA A 5 -5.31 -11.10 -4.91
CA ALA A 5 -4.30 -11.91 -4.24
C ALA A 5 -4.94 -13.06 -3.45
N THR A 6 -4.18 -14.11 -3.28
CA THR A 6 -4.50 -15.26 -2.42
C THR A 6 -3.43 -15.40 -1.33
N LYS A 7 -3.66 -16.26 -0.36
CA LYS A 7 -2.70 -16.49 0.73
C LYS A 7 -1.34 -16.98 0.24
N GLU A 8 -1.34 -17.71 -0.86
CA GLU A 8 -0.16 -18.30 -1.50
C GLU A 8 0.78 -17.23 -2.10
N ASP A 9 0.27 -16.02 -2.35
CA ASP A 9 1.06 -14.90 -2.88
C ASP A 9 1.92 -14.20 -1.81
N ALA A 10 1.81 -14.59 -0.52
CA ALA A 10 2.43 -13.91 0.61
C ALA A 10 3.91 -13.59 0.39
N ALA A 11 4.73 -14.61 0.13
CA ALA A 11 6.17 -14.42 -0.02
C ALA A 11 6.52 -13.46 -1.18
N ALA A 12 5.85 -13.59 -2.32
CA ALA A 12 6.10 -12.75 -3.49
C ALA A 12 5.68 -11.29 -3.25
N VAL A 13 4.48 -11.07 -2.69
CA VAL A 13 3.97 -9.72 -2.42
C VAL A 13 4.79 -9.04 -1.32
N ILE A 14 5.08 -9.74 -0.21
CA ILE A 14 5.85 -9.15 0.90
C ILE A 14 7.27 -8.81 0.47
N SER A 15 7.93 -9.64 -0.34
CA SER A 15 9.23 -9.32 -0.92
C SER A 15 9.18 -8.02 -1.78
N LEU A 16 8.17 -7.88 -2.63
CA LEU A 16 7.98 -6.66 -3.43
C LEU A 16 7.65 -5.45 -2.55
N MET A 17 6.82 -5.63 -1.52
CA MET A 17 6.46 -4.59 -0.56
C MET A 17 7.70 -4.08 0.18
N TYR A 18 8.59 -4.97 0.61
CA TYR A 18 9.82 -4.59 1.28
C TYR A 18 10.69 -3.68 0.41
N THR A 19 10.76 -3.93 -0.90
CA THR A 19 11.50 -3.06 -1.82
C THR A 19 10.86 -1.67 -1.98
N ALA A 20 9.55 -1.56 -1.78
CA ALA A 20 8.81 -0.31 -1.93
C ALA A 20 8.80 0.57 -0.67
N ILE A 21 8.63 -0.04 0.51
CA ILE A 21 8.39 0.68 1.77
C ILE A 21 9.45 0.44 2.86
N GLY A 22 10.40 -0.45 2.63
CA GLY A 22 11.59 -0.69 3.47
C GLY A 22 11.38 -0.55 4.98
N GLY A 23 11.77 0.58 5.56
CA GLY A 23 11.75 0.84 6.99
C GLY A 23 10.36 0.74 7.66
N ILE A 24 9.26 0.98 6.93
CA ILE A 24 7.90 0.85 7.46
C ILE A 24 7.59 -0.61 7.80
N VAL A 25 8.16 -1.55 7.06
CA VAL A 25 8.05 -3.00 7.35
C VAL A 25 8.54 -3.32 8.75
N HIS A 26 9.68 -2.79 9.15
CA HIS A 26 10.24 -2.99 10.49
C HIS A 26 9.36 -2.41 11.60
N THR A 27 8.80 -1.23 11.36
CA THR A 27 7.87 -0.59 12.30
C THR A 27 6.62 -1.44 12.51
N LEU A 28 6.01 -1.95 11.44
CA LEU A 28 4.82 -2.80 11.51
C LEU A 28 5.11 -4.17 12.14
N ALA A 29 6.25 -4.76 11.83
CA ALA A 29 6.65 -6.06 12.38
C ALA A 29 7.14 -5.98 13.83
N GLY A 30 7.64 -4.82 14.27
CA GLY A 30 8.19 -4.61 15.59
C GLY A 30 9.54 -5.29 15.81
N THR A 31 10.32 -5.46 14.75
CA THR A 31 11.67 -6.04 14.77
C THR A 31 12.56 -5.38 13.73
N ASP A 32 13.84 -5.26 14.05
CA ASP A 32 14.87 -4.73 13.13
C ASP A 32 15.50 -5.84 12.27
N ASP A 33 15.28 -7.11 12.61
CA ASP A 33 15.72 -8.24 11.80
C ASP A 33 14.83 -8.37 10.56
N VAL A 34 15.46 -8.42 9.39
CA VAL A 34 14.77 -8.43 8.09
C VAL A 34 13.99 -9.73 7.89
N GLU A 35 14.59 -10.88 8.22
CA GLU A 35 13.95 -12.17 8.02
C GLU A 35 12.73 -12.34 8.91
N ASP A 36 12.87 -11.98 10.19
CA ASP A 36 11.77 -11.99 11.14
C ASP A 36 10.66 -11.02 10.71
N ALA A 37 11.01 -9.81 10.25
CA ALA A 37 10.03 -8.84 9.77
C ALA A 37 9.23 -9.37 8.58
N LEU A 38 9.88 -9.96 7.59
CA LEU A 38 9.22 -10.54 6.42
C LEU A 38 8.28 -11.69 6.83
N GLN A 39 8.72 -12.59 7.71
CA GLN A 39 7.89 -13.69 8.21
C GLN A 39 6.64 -13.18 8.93
N VAL A 40 6.77 -12.17 9.77
CA VAL A 40 5.64 -11.55 10.46
C VAL A 40 4.64 -10.97 9.46
N LEU A 41 5.11 -10.24 8.45
CA LEU A 41 4.22 -9.65 7.46
C LEU A 41 3.58 -10.69 6.54
N GLU A 42 4.28 -11.77 6.21
CA GLU A 42 3.68 -12.90 5.46
C GLU A 42 2.52 -13.54 6.25
N GLN A 43 2.65 -13.70 7.56
CA GLN A 43 1.56 -14.19 8.42
C GLN A 43 0.36 -13.23 8.38
N PHE A 44 0.57 -11.92 8.59
CA PHE A 44 -0.50 -10.93 8.51
C PHE A 44 -1.14 -10.88 7.10
N PHE A 45 -0.34 -11.01 6.06
CA PHE A 45 -0.88 -11.07 4.69
C PHE A 45 -1.86 -12.24 4.51
N GLN A 46 -1.57 -13.38 5.06
CA GLN A 46 -2.41 -14.59 5.00
C GLN A 46 -3.66 -14.53 5.89
N GLU A 47 -3.71 -13.58 6.82
CA GLU A 47 -4.83 -13.35 7.72
C GLU A 47 -5.76 -12.28 7.17
N LYS A 48 -7.06 -12.37 7.54
CA LYS A 48 -8.07 -11.39 7.19
C LYS A 48 -8.14 -10.25 8.21
N GLY A 49 -8.71 -9.11 7.78
CA GLY A 49 -9.06 -8.03 8.70
C GLY A 49 -7.89 -7.17 9.16
N ASN A 50 -6.81 -7.12 8.41
CA ASN A 50 -5.68 -6.22 8.66
C ASN A 50 -5.27 -5.47 7.38
N ARG A 51 -4.46 -4.42 7.52
CA ARG A 51 -4.15 -3.52 6.40
C ARG A 51 -3.43 -4.20 5.23
N ILE A 52 -2.54 -5.15 5.50
CA ILE A 52 -1.78 -5.86 4.45
C ILE A 52 -2.38 -7.19 4.04
N SER A 53 -3.58 -7.53 4.54
CA SER A 53 -4.29 -8.76 4.17
C SER A 53 -4.38 -8.91 2.65
N PHE A 54 -4.25 -10.16 2.16
CA PHE A 54 -4.49 -10.50 0.75
C PHE A 54 -5.85 -10.00 0.23
N GLU A 55 -6.82 -9.75 1.13
CA GLU A 55 -8.13 -9.20 0.77
C GLU A 55 -8.05 -7.78 0.19
N ASN A 56 -7.02 -7.00 0.53
CA ASN A 56 -6.80 -5.63 0.09
C ASN A 56 -5.82 -5.51 -1.09
N VAL A 57 -5.37 -6.64 -1.64
CA VAL A 57 -4.26 -6.68 -2.60
C VAL A 57 -4.71 -7.21 -3.95
N LEU A 58 -4.42 -6.47 -5.02
CA LEU A 58 -4.42 -7.00 -6.39
C LEU A 58 -2.99 -7.27 -6.82
N VAL A 59 -2.79 -8.39 -7.51
CA VAL A 59 -1.51 -8.79 -8.09
C VAL A 59 -1.59 -8.84 -9.61
N LEU A 60 -0.49 -8.49 -10.25
CA LEU A 60 -0.26 -8.76 -11.67
C LEU A 60 0.67 -9.96 -11.79
N GLU A 61 0.17 -10.97 -12.49
CA GLU A 61 0.87 -12.23 -12.72
C GLU A 61 1.24 -12.38 -14.20
N GLU A 62 2.48 -12.75 -14.46
CA GLU A 62 3.03 -13.13 -15.77
C GLU A 62 3.82 -14.42 -15.59
N ASP A 63 3.60 -15.43 -16.45
CA ASP A 63 4.27 -16.73 -16.40
C ASP A 63 4.25 -17.40 -15.00
N GLN A 64 3.11 -17.36 -14.33
CA GLN A 64 2.88 -17.90 -12.98
C GLN A 64 3.73 -17.22 -11.88
N ARG A 65 4.24 -16.03 -12.14
CA ARG A 65 4.97 -15.22 -11.16
C ARG A 65 4.22 -13.91 -10.90
N VAL A 66 4.10 -13.55 -9.64
CA VAL A 66 3.65 -12.21 -9.25
C VAL A 66 4.80 -11.23 -9.57
N ILE A 67 4.54 -10.32 -10.50
CA ILE A 67 5.53 -9.32 -10.96
C ILE A 67 5.21 -7.90 -10.49
N ALA A 68 4.01 -7.68 -9.98
CA ALA A 68 3.61 -6.40 -9.41
C ALA A 68 2.39 -6.59 -8.50
N PHE A 69 2.19 -5.65 -7.60
CA PHE A 69 1.00 -5.60 -6.75
C PHE A 69 0.56 -4.17 -6.48
N MET A 70 -0.68 -4.01 -6.06
CA MET A 70 -1.18 -2.83 -5.39
C MET A 70 -2.00 -3.21 -4.15
N LEU A 71 -1.83 -2.44 -3.09
CA LEU A 71 -2.54 -2.56 -1.81
C LEU A 71 -3.38 -1.31 -1.62
N ALA A 72 -4.69 -1.47 -1.45
CA ALA A 72 -5.59 -0.34 -1.29
C ALA A 72 -6.75 -0.65 -0.33
N TYR A 73 -7.18 0.35 0.42
CA TYR A 73 -8.34 0.29 1.31
C TYR A 73 -8.91 1.68 1.56
N HIS A 74 -10.12 1.75 2.07
CA HIS A 74 -10.75 3.03 2.43
C HIS A 74 -10.23 3.54 3.78
N GLY A 75 -9.89 4.83 3.86
CA GLY A 75 -9.29 5.46 5.05
C GLY A 75 -10.16 5.36 6.31
N SER A 76 -11.49 5.27 6.18
CA SER A 76 -12.37 5.03 7.32
C SER A 76 -12.12 3.69 8.03
N ARG A 77 -11.49 2.75 7.36
CA ARG A 77 -11.13 1.44 7.92
C ARG A 77 -9.75 1.38 8.54
N ALA A 78 -8.94 2.44 8.41
CA ALA A 78 -7.52 2.41 8.80
C ALA A 78 -7.34 1.97 10.26
N ALA A 79 -8.10 2.53 11.20
CA ALA A 79 -8.00 2.17 12.62
C ALA A 79 -8.36 0.70 12.90
N GLU A 80 -9.38 0.16 12.22
CA GLU A 80 -9.75 -1.25 12.31
C GLU A 80 -8.65 -2.15 11.75
N LEU A 81 -8.10 -1.79 10.59
CA LEU A 81 -7.08 -2.56 9.89
C LEU A 81 -5.71 -2.53 10.59
N ASP A 82 -5.41 -1.47 11.33
CA ASP A 82 -4.16 -1.35 12.08
C ASP A 82 -4.20 -2.04 13.44
N ARG A 83 -5.39 -2.32 13.98
CA ARG A 83 -5.56 -2.93 15.31
C ARG A 83 -4.77 -4.22 15.50
N PRO A 84 -4.78 -5.22 14.58
CA PRO A 84 -4.02 -6.45 14.76
C PRO A 84 -2.51 -6.22 14.90
N PHE A 85 -1.95 -5.23 14.22
CA PHE A 85 -0.55 -4.84 14.37
C PHE A 85 -0.27 -4.25 15.74
N LEU A 86 -1.13 -3.34 16.23
CA LEU A 86 -0.99 -2.73 17.56
C LEU A 86 -1.12 -3.77 18.67
N GLU A 87 -2.03 -4.73 18.54
CA GLU A 87 -2.18 -5.84 19.50
C GLU A 87 -0.92 -6.71 19.54
N ARG A 88 -0.33 -7.04 18.41
CA ARG A 88 0.93 -7.76 18.34
C ARG A 88 2.07 -6.95 18.96
N LEU A 89 2.22 -5.67 18.59
CA LEU A 89 3.27 -4.80 19.12
C LEU A 89 3.19 -4.70 20.65
N ALA A 90 1.99 -4.57 21.21
CA ALA A 90 1.78 -4.58 22.64
C ALA A 90 2.17 -5.94 23.26
N ALA A 91 1.81 -7.06 22.63
CA ALA A 91 2.11 -8.41 23.12
C ALA A 91 3.62 -8.70 23.18
N ILE A 92 4.41 -8.14 22.25
CA ILE A 92 5.88 -8.29 22.26
C ILE A 92 6.61 -7.23 23.10
N GLY A 93 5.87 -6.36 23.81
CA GLY A 93 6.43 -5.31 24.67
C GLY A 93 7.06 -4.15 23.89
N SER A 94 6.62 -3.90 22.66
CA SER A 94 7.05 -2.73 21.89
C SER A 94 6.59 -1.44 22.55
N THR A 95 7.40 -0.39 22.44
CA THR A 95 7.04 0.96 22.88
C THR A 95 6.12 1.68 21.88
N THR A 96 5.93 1.13 20.68
CA THR A 96 5.04 1.65 19.65
C THR A 96 3.58 1.41 20.07
N GLN A 97 2.86 2.47 20.34
CA GLN A 97 1.45 2.42 20.78
C GLN A 97 0.48 2.89 19.71
N THR A 98 0.97 3.53 18.66
CA THR A 98 0.15 4.08 17.58
C THR A 98 0.82 3.83 16.24
N ILE A 99 0.00 3.65 15.21
CA ILE A 99 0.43 3.70 13.81
C ILE A 99 -0.06 5.03 13.24
N GLU A 100 0.83 5.74 12.56
CA GLU A 100 0.52 7.05 11.99
C GLU A 100 -0.60 6.94 10.97
N ARG A 101 -1.57 7.84 11.08
CA ARG A 101 -2.70 7.88 10.16
C ARG A 101 -2.30 8.57 8.87
N GLU A 102 -2.28 7.81 7.80
CA GLU A 102 -1.88 8.29 6.47
C GLU A 102 -3.08 8.82 5.67
N ALA A 103 -4.21 8.10 5.69
CA ALA A 103 -5.42 8.44 4.96
C ALA A 103 -6.49 9.11 5.83
N ARG A 104 -7.28 10.00 5.25
CA ARG A 104 -8.49 10.57 5.85
C ARG A 104 -9.68 9.65 5.64
N GLU A 105 -10.77 9.87 6.39
CA GLU A 105 -11.95 9.01 6.38
C GLU A 105 -12.75 9.00 5.07
N ASP A 106 -12.57 10.02 4.25
CA ASP A 106 -13.25 10.19 2.96
C ASP A 106 -12.40 9.75 1.76
N GLU A 107 -11.24 9.13 2.00
CA GLU A 107 -10.27 8.79 0.98
C GLU A 107 -10.20 7.28 0.74
N TYR A 108 -10.19 6.86 -0.52
CA TYR A 108 -9.74 5.53 -0.90
C TYR A 108 -8.24 5.60 -1.13
N TYR A 109 -7.50 4.85 -0.35
CA TYR A 109 -6.06 4.99 -0.20
C TYR A 109 -5.30 3.88 -0.89
N LEU A 110 -4.38 4.25 -1.79
CA LEU A 110 -3.34 3.37 -2.32
C LEU A 110 -2.17 3.38 -1.35
N ASP A 111 -2.15 2.39 -0.46
CA ASP A 111 -1.13 2.26 0.58
C ASP A 111 0.23 1.89 -0.02
N SER A 112 0.25 0.92 -0.92
CA SER A 112 1.49 0.45 -1.53
C SER A 112 1.28 -0.04 -2.96
N ILE A 113 2.27 0.21 -3.80
CA ILE A 113 2.34 -0.26 -5.18
C ILE A 113 3.81 -0.56 -5.50
N ALA A 114 4.08 -1.72 -6.07
CA ALA A 114 5.41 -2.05 -6.54
C ALA A 114 5.39 -2.91 -7.80
N VAL A 115 6.42 -2.74 -8.62
CA VAL A 115 6.70 -3.54 -9.81
C VAL A 115 8.10 -4.12 -9.67
N HIS A 116 8.22 -5.42 -9.89
CA HIS A 116 9.51 -6.12 -9.87
C HIS A 116 10.50 -5.46 -10.83
N SER A 117 11.77 -5.33 -10.41
CA SER A 117 12.81 -4.58 -11.13
C SER A 117 12.93 -4.95 -12.61
N ASP A 118 12.87 -6.26 -12.93
CA ASP A 118 13.01 -6.77 -14.30
C ASP A 118 11.82 -6.39 -15.21
N TYR A 119 10.73 -5.89 -14.64
CA TYR A 119 9.49 -5.55 -15.33
C TYR A 119 9.19 -4.05 -15.32
N GLN A 120 10.04 -3.25 -14.68
CA GLN A 120 9.92 -1.80 -14.70
C GLN A 120 10.13 -1.21 -16.11
N GLY A 121 9.61 -0.01 -16.34
CA GLY A 121 9.70 0.65 -17.64
C GLY A 121 8.73 0.13 -18.70
N ARG A 122 7.88 -0.86 -18.40
CA ARG A 122 6.89 -1.46 -19.32
C ARG A 122 5.47 -0.86 -19.18
N GLY A 123 5.32 0.21 -18.39
CA GLY A 123 4.01 0.84 -18.16
C GLY A 123 3.11 0.16 -17.12
N ILE A 124 3.59 -0.89 -16.45
CA ILE A 124 2.82 -1.68 -15.47
C ILE A 124 2.34 -0.80 -14.30
N GLY A 125 3.19 0.07 -13.77
CA GLY A 125 2.79 0.99 -12.70
C GLY A 125 1.64 1.91 -13.10
N THR A 126 1.66 2.41 -14.33
CA THR A 126 0.57 3.24 -14.88
C THR A 126 -0.73 2.42 -15.04
N GLU A 127 -0.62 1.17 -15.46
CA GLU A 127 -1.77 0.26 -15.57
C GLU A 127 -2.38 -0.02 -14.19
N LEU A 128 -1.57 -0.31 -13.17
CA LEU A 128 -2.05 -0.50 -11.80
C LEU A 128 -2.72 0.76 -11.24
N LEU A 129 -2.19 1.95 -11.49
CA LEU A 129 -2.82 3.21 -11.11
C LEU A 129 -4.19 3.41 -11.79
N ARG A 130 -4.31 3.04 -13.07
CA ARG A 130 -5.58 3.10 -13.78
C ARG A 130 -6.61 2.14 -13.17
N LEU A 131 -6.17 0.94 -12.82
CA LEU A 131 -7.02 -0.05 -12.16
C LEU A 131 -7.44 0.39 -10.76
N PHE A 132 -6.54 0.98 -9.99
CA PHE A 132 -6.87 1.58 -8.70
C PHE A 132 -7.99 2.63 -8.83
N GLN A 133 -7.89 3.51 -9.82
CA GLN A 133 -8.92 4.52 -10.09
C GLN A 133 -10.25 3.87 -10.53
N GLN A 134 -10.19 2.82 -11.34
CA GLN A 134 -11.37 2.07 -11.77
C GLN A 134 -12.03 1.37 -10.58
N GLN A 135 -11.27 0.66 -9.76
CA GLN A 135 -11.76 -0.02 -8.55
C GLN A 135 -12.41 0.98 -7.58
N ALA A 136 -11.79 2.15 -7.37
CA ALA A 136 -12.37 3.19 -6.54
C ALA A 136 -13.75 3.65 -7.05
N ARG A 137 -13.91 3.84 -8.37
CA ARG A 137 -15.21 4.21 -8.97
C ARG A 137 -16.24 3.10 -8.80
N GLU A 138 -15.87 1.85 -9.07
CA GLU A 138 -16.75 0.68 -8.94
C GLU A 138 -17.25 0.49 -7.50
N LEU A 139 -16.41 0.83 -6.51
CA LEU A 139 -16.75 0.83 -5.09
C LEU A 139 -17.49 2.10 -4.64
N GLY A 140 -17.74 3.06 -5.52
CA GLY A 140 -18.46 4.30 -5.23
C GLY A 140 -17.63 5.36 -4.49
N HIS A 141 -16.30 5.27 -4.54
CA HIS A 141 -15.43 6.27 -3.94
C HIS A 141 -15.14 7.42 -4.92
N HIS A 142 -15.19 8.65 -4.41
CA HIS A 142 -15.03 9.86 -5.20
C HIS A 142 -13.70 10.59 -4.98
N LYS A 143 -12.94 10.18 -3.99
CA LYS A 143 -11.65 10.77 -3.66
C LYS A 143 -10.63 9.66 -3.41
N ILE A 144 -9.57 9.68 -4.18
CA ILE A 144 -8.45 8.76 -4.03
C ILE A 144 -7.22 9.50 -3.58
N MET A 145 -6.36 8.81 -2.84
CA MET A 145 -5.14 9.37 -2.27
C MET A 145 -4.00 8.34 -2.32
N LEU A 146 -2.80 8.84 -2.45
CA LEU A 146 -1.56 8.10 -2.25
C LEU A 146 -0.50 9.01 -1.63
N LEU A 147 0.54 8.40 -1.08
CA LEU A 147 1.73 9.08 -0.60
C LEU A 147 2.89 8.87 -1.57
N VAL A 148 3.71 9.89 -1.73
CA VAL A 148 4.97 9.81 -2.46
C VAL A 148 6.09 10.43 -1.64
N ASP A 149 7.21 9.71 -1.51
CA ASP A 149 8.39 10.22 -0.83
C ASP A 149 8.85 11.55 -1.46
N GLN A 150 9.20 12.53 -0.64
CA GLN A 150 9.64 13.84 -1.11
C GLN A 150 10.87 13.76 -2.01
N GLU A 151 11.71 12.75 -1.82
CA GLU A 151 12.90 12.53 -2.63
C GLU A 151 12.60 11.82 -3.97
N ASN A 152 11.41 11.22 -4.13
CA ASN A 152 11.01 10.50 -5.34
C ASN A 152 10.32 11.43 -6.37
N ALA A 153 11.09 12.34 -6.96
CA ALA A 153 10.58 13.29 -7.94
C ALA A 153 9.96 12.63 -9.19
N SER A 154 10.50 11.49 -9.62
CA SER A 154 10.00 10.79 -10.80
C SER A 154 8.62 10.19 -10.58
N ALA A 155 8.37 9.58 -9.42
CA ALA A 155 7.06 9.09 -9.04
C ALA A 155 6.05 10.23 -8.87
N LYS A 156 6.46 11.34 -8.23
CA LYS A 156 5.60 12.53 -8.10
C LYS A 156 5.16 13.05 -9.47
N GLN A 157 6.09 13.16 -10.42
CA GLN A 157 5.76 13.58 -11.79
C GLN A 157 4.77 12.63 -12.48
N LEU A 158 4.94 11.31 -12.28
CA LEU A 158 3.99 10.33 -12.80
C LEU A 158 2.58 10.57 -12.24
N TYR A 159 2.44 10.77 -10.93
CA TYR A 159 1.15 11.01 -10.31
C TYR A 159 0.51 12.32 -10.78
N VAL A 160 1.29 13.40 -10.90
CA VAL A 160 0.81 14.66 -11.48
C VAL A 160 0.29 14.46 -12.91
N LYS A 161 1.02 13.73 -13.77
CA LYS A 161 0.57 13.39 -15.13
C LYS A 161 -0.72 12.55 -15.13
N GLN A 162 -0.95 11.75 -14.10
CA GLN A 162 -2.18 10.98 -13.91
C GLN A 162 -3.33 11.79 -13.29
N GLY A 163 -3.14 13.09 -13.07
CA GLY A 163 -4.16 14.02 -12.58
C GLY A 163 -4.28 14.11 -11.06
N TYR A 164 -3.27 13.65 -10.32
CA TYR A 164 -3.19 13.88 -8.89
C TYR A 164 -2.65 15.27 -8.59
N ASN A 165 -3.14 15.86 -7.50
CA ASN A 165 -2.70 17.16 -6.99
C ASN A 165 -2.11 16.99 -5.59
N GLU A 166 -1.12 17.80 -5.26
CA GLU A 166 -0.55 17.84 -3.92
C GLU A 166 -1.56 18.38 -2.90
N ASP A 167 -1.69 17.71 -1.77
CA ASP A 167 -2.60 18.04 -0.65
C ASP A 167 -1.85 18.00 0.70
N GLY A 168 -0.69 18.56 0.74
CA GLY A 168 0.12 18.68 1.95
C GLY A 168 1.18 17.60 2.10
N VAL A 169 1.77 17.59 3.29
CA VAL A 169 2.87 16.71 3.67
C VAL A 169 2.49 15.94 4.94
N VAL A 170 2.92 14.70 5.01
CA VAL A 170 2.77 13.86 6.21
C VAL A 170 4.12 13.20 6.51
N GLN A 171 4.40 13.01 7.80
CA GLN A 171 5.55 12.25 8.25
C GLN A 171 5.10 10.83 8.61
N VAL A 172 5.76 9.82 8.04
CA VAL A 172 5.51 8.41 8.33
C VAL A 172 6.85 7.74 8.62
N SER A 173 6.98 7.10 9.77
CA SER A 173 8.22 6.44 10.21
C SER A 173 9.47 7.30 10.05
N GLY A 174 9.37 8.59 10.35
CA GLY A 174 10.47 9.55 10.25
C GLY A 174 10.76 10.11 8.87
N HIS A 175 10.08 9.66 7.82
CA HIS A 175 10.21 10.15 6.45
C HIS A 175 9.06 11.10 6.07
N LEU A 176 9.37 12.10 5.24
CA LEU A 176 8.38 13.06 4.75
C LEU A 176 7.84 12.63 3.39
N PHE A 177 6.51 12.62 3.29
CA PHE A 177 5.78 12.27 2.08
C PHE A 177 4.86 13.40 1.65
N TYR A 178 4.74 13.62 0.35
CA TYR A 178 3.65 14.40 -0.21
C TYR A 178 2.38 13.55 -0.23
N ARG A 179 1.29 14.14 0.23
CA ARG A 179 -0.06 13.62 0.00
C ARG A 179 -0.48 14.03 -1.41
N MET A 180 -0.88 13.06 -2.21
CA MET A 180 -1.36 13.29 -3.57
C MET A 180 -2.80 12.82 -3.67
N ILE A 181 -3.71 13.72 -3.99
CA ILE A 181 -5.14 13.42 -4.10
C ILE A 181 -5.63 13.59 -5.53
N LYS A 182 -6.65 12.82 -5.87
CA LYS A 182 -7.42 12.99 -7.09
C LYS A 182 -8.92 12.80 -6.79
N ARG A 183 -9.74 13.73 -7.26
CA ARG A 183 -11.19 13.56 -7.27
C ARG A 183 -11.58 12.80 -8.54
N LEU A 184 -12.45 11.82 -8.38
CA LEU A 184 -12.98 11.02 -9.48
C LEU A 184 -14.35 11.58 -9.85
N ASP A 185 -14.53 11.83 -11.15
CA ASP A 185 -15.83 12.29 -11.66
C ASP A 185 -16.89 11.19 -11.42
N GLN A 186 -18.08 11.61 -11.06
CA GLN A 186 -19.24 10.71 -11.02
C GLN A 186 -19.55 10.29 -12.44
N VAL A 187 -19.54 8.99 -12.68
CA VAL A 187 -20.10 8.44 -13.92
C VAL A 187 -21.62 8.59 -13.78
N HIS A 188 -22.19 9.50 -14.56
CA HIS A 188 -23.64 9.70 -14.67
C HIS A 188 -24.26 8.59 -15.51
#